data_3496afb31f3f3704ade5aa91b6cfa4ab
#
_entry.id   3496afb31f3f3704ade5aa91b6cfa4ab
#
_cell.length_a   1.000
_cell.length_b   1.000
_cell.length_c   1.000
_cell.angle_alpha   90.00
_cell.angle_beta   90.00
_cell.angle_gamma   90.00
#
_symmetry.space_group_name_H-M   'P 1'
#
loop_
_entity.id
_entity.type
_entity.pdbx_description
1 polymer ?
#
loop_
_entity_poly.entity_id
_entity_poly.type
_entity_poly.pdbx_seq_one_letter_code
_entity_poly.pdbx_strand_id
1 'polypeptide(L)'
;GYRVNVFVPENDSPAGQIADRETSRDYLDEEAVREFARGVDVLTFEFENIPRQTVQWAAEHCEVRPRGGILHLTQNRAREKEFLAAGGFPLPVWANVATAADLVAAAERTGYPAILKTASFGYDGKGQRRLNSDEEARQCDLSGGPFVLEAQVPFVMEISAVVARGGDGQTVCYPVCENLHRNHILDTTVVPARVAPEVAVRAAELARAMAERLDLVGVLAVEMFVLEDGKLLVNELAPRPHNSGHFSIDACVTSQFEQQVRAVCGLPLGSPELLRPSAMANLLGDLWADGEPDWAAAAASGDVKIHFYGKTEPRAGRKMGHLTAFGSSPDEALDRVLAAREALRTGRK
;
A
#
# COMPACT_ATOMS: atom_id res chain seq x y z
N GLY A 1 20.01 -3.61 -19.23
CA GLY A 1 19.14 -3.30 -18.11
C GLY A 1 19.92 -2.68 -16.96
N TYR A 2 19.20 -2.20 -15.96
CA TYR A 2 19.82 -1.75 -14.71
C TYR A 2 20.33 -2.96 -13.91
N ARG A 3 21.38 -2.75 -13.10
CA ARG A 3 21.76 -3.71 -12.06
C ARG A 3 20.94 -3.42 -10.82
N VAL A 4 20.47 -4.48 -10.17
CA VAL A 4 19.62 -4.38 -8.96
C VAL A 4 20.42 -4.95 -7.78
N ASN A 5 20.65 -4.10 -6.79
CA ASN A 5 21.23 -4.49 -5.51
C ASN A 5 20.17 -4.39 -4.43
N VAL A 6 20.10 -5.37 -3.53
CA VAL A 6 19.13 -5.43 -2.45
C VAL A 6 19.83 -5.38 -1.10
N PHE A 7 19.32 -4.57 -0.18
CA PHE A 7 19.76 -4.50 1.21
C PHE A 7 18.60 -4.89 2.12
N VAL A 8 18.73 -5.99 2.84
CA VAL A 8 17.68 -6.54 3.73
C VAL A 8 18.31 -7.19 4.96
N PRO A 9 17.61 -7.27 6.10
CA PRO A 9 18.14 -7.99 7.28
C PRO A 9 18.17 -9.50 7.10
N GLU A 10 17.23 -10.07 6.31
CA GLU A 10 17.13 -11.49 6.06
C GLU A 10 18.15 -11.96 5.01
N ASN A 11 18.49 -13.26 5.04
CA ASN A 11 19.21 -13.93 3.96
C ASN A 11 18.20 -14.59 3.01
N ASP A 12 18.58 -14.73 1.74
CA ASP A 12 17.76 -15.37 0.70
C ASP A 12 16.37 -14.74 0.60
N SER A 13 16.35 -13.41 0.59
CA SER A 13 15.10 -12.66 0.46
C SER A 13 14.48 -12.86 -0.93
N PRO A 14 13.15 -12.76 -1.08
CA PRO A 14 12.49 -12.85 -2.39
C PRO A 14 13.10 -11.92 -3.44
N ALA A 15 13.48 -10.71 -3.07
CA ALA A 15 14.15 -9.78 -3.97
C ALA A 15 15.63 -10.18 -4.21
N GLY A 16 16.32 -10.67 -3.19
CA GLY A 16 17.71 -11.12 -3.27
C GLY A 16 17.90 -12.30 -4.21
N GLN A 17 16.90 -13.20 -4.30
CA GLN A 17 16.94 -14.37 -5.20
C GLN A 17 17.03 -14.01 -6.69
N ILE A 18 16.61 -12.80 -7.07
CA ILE A 18 16.60 -12.32 -8.46
C ILE A 18 17.48 -11.09 -8.70
N ALA A 19 18.04 -10.51 -7.62
CA ALA A 19 18.92 -9.35 -7.70
C ALA A 19 20.32 -9.73 -8.19
N ASP A 20 21.08 -8.76 -8.72
CA ASP A 20 22.49 -8.95 -9.05
C ASP A 20 23.37 -9.13 -7.80
N ARG A 21 22.95 -8.51 -6.68
CA ARG A 21 23.61 -8.61 -5.39
C ARG A 21 22.62 -8.44 -4.24
N GLU A 22 22.75 -9.30 -3.21
CA GLU A 22 22.08 -9.14 -1.92
C GLU A 22 23.12 -8.78 -0.83
N THR A 23 22.78 -7.82 0.00
CA THR A 23 23.51 -7.44 1.21
C THR A 23 22.61 -7.70 2.41
N SER A 24 22.89 -8.78 3.16
CA SER A 24 22.10 -9.18 4.33
C SER A 24 22.76 -8.61 5.58
N ARG A 25 22.26 -7.46 6.05
CA ARG A 25 22.71 -6.74 7.25
C ARG A 25 21.55 -6.01 7.89
N ASP A 26 21.65 -5.77 9.18
CA ASP A 26 20.67 -4.95 9.92
C ASP A 26 20.60 -3.54 9.32
N TYR A 27 19.40 -2.97 9.27
CA TYR A 27 19.21 -1.59 8.78
C TYR A 27 19.95 -0.55 9.63
N LEU A 28 20.30 -0.86 10.86
CA LEU A 28 21.08 0.02 11.75
C LEU A 28 22.60 -0.25 11.70
N ASP A 29 23.07 -1.13 10.82
CA ASP A 29 24.51 -1.29 10.52
C ASP A 29 24.97 -0.14 9.61
N GLU A 30 25.40 0.97 10.24
CA GLU A 30 25.79 2.20 9.54
C GLU A 30 26.89 1.96 8.50
N GLU A 31 27.92 1.17 8.82
CA GLU A 31 29.02 0.91 7.90
C GLU A 31 28.54 0.16 6.66
N ALA A 32 27.75 -0.89 6.86
CA ALA A 32 27.18 -1.67 5.76
C ALA A 32 26.24 -0.83 4.88
N VAL A 33 25.41 0.02 5.49
CA VAL A 33 24.50 0.93 4.74
C VAL A 33 25.29 1.93 3.90
N ARG A 34 26.33 2.53 4.46
CA ARG A 34 27.20 3.49 3.73
C ARG A 34 27.98 2.80 2.60
N GLU A 35 28.48 1.59 2.82
CA GLU A 35 29.15 0.80 1.78
C GLU A 35 28.18 0.45 0.65
N PHE A 36 26.97 -0.02 1.00
CA PHE A 36 25.93 -0.33 0.03
C PHE A 36 25.57 0.90 -0.82
N ALA A 37 25.34 2.05 -0.17
CA ALA A 37 24.96 3.28 -0.84
C ALA A 37 26.02 3.82 -1.80
N ARG A 38 27.32 3.64 -1.48
CA ARG A 38 28.43 3.98 -2.41
C ARG A 38 28.45 3.10 -3.66
N GLY A 39 27.84 1.93 -3.61
CA GLY A 39 27.81 0.95 -4.70
C GLY A 39 26.60 1.08 -5.64
N VAL A 40 25.74 2.09 -5.46
CA VAL A 40 24.52 2.28 -6.24
C VAL A 40 24.37 3.75 -6.68
N ASP A 41 23.69 3.99 -7.80
CA ASP A 41 23.43 5.34 -8.32
C ASP A 41 22.17 5.94 -7.69
N VAL A 42 21.15 5.10 -7.45
CA VAL A 42 19.89 5.50 -6.83
C VAL A 42 19.38 4.39 -5.91
N LEU A 43 18.80 4.80 -4.78
CA LEU A 43 18.17 3.92 -3.80
C LEU A 43 16.67 4.20 -3.75
N THR A 44 15.89 3.14 -3.68
CA THR A 44 14.42 3.21 -3.50
C THR A 44 13.96 2.21 -2.45
N PHE A 45 12.68 2.32 -2.03
CA PHE A 45 12.09 1.49 -0.99
C PHE A 45 10.96 0.64 -1.57
N GLU A 46 10.88 -0.59 -1.11
CA GLU A 46 9.68 -1.42 -1.21
C GLU A 46 9.03 -1.59 0.16
N PHE A 47 9.82 -1.51 1.23
CA PHE A 47 9.39 -1.67 2.61
C PHE A 47 9.39 -0.34 3.36
N GLU A 48 8.32 -0.05 4.11
CA GLU A 48 8.15 1.25 4.78
C GLU A 48 8.79 1.33 6.16
N ASN A 49 8.97 0.21 6.86
CA ASN A 49 9.50 0.21 8.23
C ASN A 49 11.05 0.24 8.27
N ILE A 50 11.66 1.13 7.49
CA ILE A 50 13.10 1.35 7.47
C ILE A 50 13.42 2.50 8.45
N PRO A 51 14.38 2.33 9.37
CA PRO A 51 14.77 3.39 10.30
C PRO A 51 15.18 4.66 9.55
N ARG A 52 14.77 5.82 10.06
CA ARG A 52 15.13 7.12 9.47
C ARG A 52 16.63 7.30 9.29
N GLN A 53 17.42 6.83 10.28
CA GLN A 53 18.87 6.93 10.25
C GLN A 53 19.50 6.19 9.06
N THR A 54 18.99 4.99 8.75
CA THR A 54 19.42 4.20 7.58
C THR A 54 19.34 5.01 6.31
N VAL A 55 18.18 5.66 6.11
CA VAL A 55 17.94 6.49 4.94
C VAL A 55 18.83 7.73 4.92
N GLN A 56 19.10 8.34 6.09
CA GLN A 56 19.99 9.49 6.20
C GLN A 56 21.42 9.12 5.83
N TRP A 57 21.95 7.99 6.34
CA TRP A 57 23.29 7.50 5.98
C TRP A 57 23.42 7.19 4.49
N ALA A 58 22.40 6.56 3.90
CA ALA A 58 22.40 6.27 2.47
C ALA A 58 22.38 7.55 1.62
N ALA A 59 21.59 8.55 2.00
CA ALA A 59 21.45 9.82 1.27
C ALA A 59 22.74 10.67 1.24
N GLU A 60 23.73 10.37 2.08
CA GLU A 60 25.04 11.00 2.03
C GLU A 60 25.91 10.49 0.86
N HIS A 61 25.51 9.37 0.23
CA HIS A 61 26.34 8.68 -0.76
C HIS A 61 25.65 8.42 -2.09
N CYS A 62 24.31 8.37 -2.13
CA CYS A 62 23.54 8.17 -3.36
C CYS A 62 22.21 8.96 -3.32
N GLU A 63 21.60 9.11 -4.49
CA GLU A 63 20.23 9.63 -4.59
C GLU A 63 19.23 8.67 -3.95
N VAL A 64 18.35 9.18 -3.10
CA VAL A 64 17.26 8.41 -2.46
C VAL A 64 15.92 8.90 -2.97
N ARG A 65 15.16 8.02 -3.63
CA ARG A 65 13.87 8.32 -4.27
C ARG A 65 12.82 7.25 -3.96
N PRO A 66 11.68 7.61 -3.34
CA PRO A 66 11.32 8.94 -2.80
C PRO A 66 12.29 9.41 -1.73
N ARG A 67 12.33 10.73 -1.49
CA ARG A 67 13.19 11.29 -0.42
C ARG A 67 12.82 10.72 0.94
N GLY A 68 13.81 10.46 1.78
CA GLY A 68 13.61 9.88 3.11
C GLY A 68 12.67 10.66 4.02
N GLY A 69 12.49 11.97 3.79
CA GLY A 69 11.49 12.79 4.49
C GLY A 69 10.06 12.34 4.22
N ILE A 70 9.76 11.85 3.02
CA ILE A 70 8.43 11.33 2.66
C ILE A 70 8.17 10.01 3.40
N LEU A 71 9.15 9.10 3.37
CA LEU A 71 9.06 7.85 4.13
C LEU A 71 8.87 8.12 5.63
N HIS A 72 9.65 9.05 6.22
CA HIS A 72 9.51 9.42 7.61
C HIS A 72 8.12 10.00 7.94
N LEU A 73 7.54 10.76 7.02
CA LEU A 73 6.19 11.32 7.17
C LEU A 73 5.14 10.21 7.23
N THR A 74 5.14 9.28 6.28
CA THR A 74 4.13 8.23 6.16
C THR A 74 4.30 7.10 7.20
N GLN A 75 5.46 6.95 7.80
CA GLN A 75 5.70 6.01 8.91
C GLN A 75 4.95 6.37 10.20
N ASN A 76 4.31 7.53 10.26
CA ASN A 76 3.61 7.95 11.47
C ASN A 76 2.29 8.65 11.11
N ARG A 77 1.17 8.05 11.53
CA ARG A 77 -0.19 8.52 11.23
C ARG A 77 -0.46 9.96 11.67
N ALA A 78 0.13 10.39 12.80
CA ALA A 78 -0.02 11.76 13.26
C ALA A 78 0.63 12.76 12.30
N ARG A 79 1.90 12.50 11.91
CA ARG A 79 2.63 13.34 10.95
C ARG A 79 1.95 13.37 9.58
N GLU A 80 1.49 12.20 9.12
CA GLU A 80 0.77 12.08 7.85
C GLU A 80 -0.52 12.90 7.86
N LYS A 81 -1.33 12.76 8.90
CA LYS A 81 -2.58 13.52 9.03
C LYS A 81 -2.36 15.03 9.20
N GLU A 82 -1.34 15.43 9.95
CA GLU A 82 -0.93 16.84 10.06
C GLU A 82 -0.53 17.42 8.69
N PHE A 83 0.26 16.70 7.92
CA PHE A 83 0.65 17.11 6.56
C PHE A 83 -0.57 17.22 5.63
N LEU A 84 -1.44 16.22 5.65
CA LEU A 84 -2.66 16.20 4.83
C LEU A 84 -3.62 17.32 5.24
N ALA A 85 -3.85 17.54 6.53
CA ALA A 85 -4.68 18.61 7.03
C ALA A 85 -4.14 19.99 6.68
N ALA A 86 -2.82 20.21 6.81
CA ALA A 86 -2.15 21.45 6.41
C ALA A 86 -2.22 21.69 4.89
N GLY A 87 -2.43 20.64 4.10
CA GLY A 87 -2.68 20.68 2.66
C GLY A 87 -4.14 20.92 2.29
N GLY A 88 -5.06 20.94 3.25
CA GLY A 88 -6.50 21.05 2.98
C GLY A 88 -7.11 19.79 2.37
N PHE A 89 -6.45 18.64 2.47
CA PHE A 89 -6.99 17.38 1.98
C PHE A 89 -8.11 16.85 2.89
N PRO A 90 -9.15 16.22 2.32
CA PRO A 90 -10.26 15.72 3.09
C PRO A 90 -9.85 14.52 3.95
N LEU A 91 -10.08 14.60 5.24
CA LEU A 91 -9.74 13.58 6.24
C LEU A 91 -10.95 13.22 7.09
N PRO A 92 -11.01 12.00 7.66
CA PRO A 92 -11.86 11.75 8.83
C PRO A 92 -11.56 12.75 9.93
N VAL A 93 -12.52 13.02 10.82
CA VAL A 93 -12.25 13.78 12.04
C VAL A 93 -11.25 12.98 12.87
N TRP A 94 -10.17 13.62 13.32
CA TRP A 94 -9.08 12.95 14.02
C TRP A 94 -8.43 13.83 15.09
N ALA A 95 -7.72 13.20 16.03
CA ALA A 95 -6.90 13.89 17.01
C ALA A 95 -5.72 13.02 17.47
N ASN A 96 -4.62 13.68 17.86
CA ASN A 96 -3.50 13.03 18.54
C ASN A 96 -3.88 12.65 19.96
N VAL A 97 -3.40 11.49 20.43
CA VAL A 97 -3.62 10.96 21.76
C VAL A 97 -2.29 10.46 22.33
N ALA A 98 -1.83 11.10 23.40
CA ALA A 98 -0.66 10.69 24.17
C ALA A 98 -1.03 10.26 25.60
N THR A 99 -2.10 10.81 26.15
CA THR A 99 -2.56 10.60 27.52
C THR A 99 -4.06 10.22 27.56
N ALA A 100 -4.52 9.72 28.70
CA ALA A 100 -5.94 9.46 28.92
C ALA A 100 -6.80 10.75 28.82
N ALA A 101 -6.25 11.89 29.23
CA ALA A 101 -6.94 13.17 29.07
C ALA A 101 -7.09 13.57 27.61
N ASP A 102 -6.04 13.34 26.80
CA ASP A 102 -6.11 13.59 25.35
C ASP A 102 -7.17 12.68 24.70
N LEU A 103 -7.27 11.41 25.13
CA LEU A 103 -8.24 10.46 24.57
C LEU A 103 -9.68 10.91 24.82
N VAL A 104 -9.97 11.41 26.03
CA VAL A 104 -11.30 11.96 26.38
C VAL A 104 -11.61 13.19 25.51
N ALA A 105 -10.68 14.16 25.42
CA ALA A 105 -10.85 15.35 24.59
C ALA A 105 -10.95 15.03 23.11
N ALA A 106 -10.21 14.02 22.64
CA ALA A 106 -10.29 13.53 21.26
C ALA A 106 -11.67 12.92 20.97
N ALA A 107 -12.20 12.12 21.91
CA ALA A 107 -13.51 11.48 21.78
C ALA A 107 -14.67 12.48 21.71
N GLU A 108 -14.60 13.60 22.44
CA GLU A 108 -15.57 14.71 22.32
C GLU A 108 -15.61 15.28 20.89
N ARG A 109 -14.50 15.25 20.16
CA ARG A 109 -14.39 15.77 18.79
C ARG A 109 -14.79 14.75 17.74
N THR A 110 -14.35 13.50 17.91
CA THR A 110 -14.58 12.42 16.93
C THR A 110 -15.97 11.82 17.08
N GLY A 111 -16.56 11.88 18.28
CA GLY A 111 -17.74 11.09 18.62
C GLY A 111 -17.45 9.58 18.67
N TYR A 112 -18.52 8.80 18.80
CA TYR A 112 -18.46 7.33 18.77
C TYR A 112 -19.38 6.77 17.67
N PRO A 113 -19.02 5.61 17.09
CA PRO A 113 -17.79 4.87 17.33
C PRO A 113 -16.57 5.57 16.76
N ALA A 114 -15.40 5.33 17.38
CA ALA A 114 -14.12 5.86 16.96
C ALA A 114 -13.07 4.75 16.90
N ILE A 115 -12.02 4.95 16.12
CA ILE A 115 -10.92 3.99 15.94
C ILE A 115 -9.64 4.59 16.52
N LEU A 116 -9.15 4.01 17.61
CA LEU A 116 -7.84 4.34 18.18
C LEU A 116 -6.77 3.52 17.46
N LYS A 117 -5.79 4.18 16.85
CA LYS A 117 -4.71 3.57 16.07
C LYS A 117 -3.36 3.94 16.67
N THR A 118 -2.42 2.99 16.80
CA THR A 118 -1.03 3.34 17.10
C THR A 118 -0.50 4.30 16.04
N ALA A 119 0.22 5.33 16.48
CA ALA A 119 0.75 6.34 15.55
C ALA A 119 1.81 5.75 14.60
N SER A 120 2.56 4.74 15.03
CA SER A 120 3.62 4.10 14.23
C SER A 120 3.51 2.58 14.28
N PHE A 121 4.11 1.89 13.29
CA PHE A 121 4.22 0.43 13.20
C PHE A 121 2.89 -0.35 13.11
N GLY A 122 1.76 0.30 12.87
CA GLY A 122 0.48 -0.35 12.61
C GLY A 122 0.32 -0.71 11.13
N TYR A 123 -0.01 -1.97 10.83
CA TYR A 123 -0.31 -2.46 9.48
C TYR A 123 -1.36 -3.58 9.54
N ASP A 124 -2.11 -3.78 8.47
CA ASP A 124 -3.13 -4.83 8.35
C ASP A 124 -4.02 -4.95 9.61
N GLY A 125 -4.48 -3.81 10.16
CA GLY A 125 -5.35 -3.73 11.34
C GLY A 125 -4.64 -3.91 12.70
N LYS A 126 -3.36 -4.23 12.72
CA LYS A 126 -2.59 -4.31 13.97
C LYS A 126 -2.43 -2.94 14.61
N GLY A 127 -2.57 -2.90 15.94
CA GLY A 127 -2.50 -1.64 16.68
C GLY A 127 -3.75 -0.77 16.54
N GLN A 128 -4.89 -1.33 16.11
CA GLN A 128 -6.17 -0.64 16.05
C GLN A 128 -7.13 -1.18 17.10
N ARG A 129 -7.92 -0.28 17.71
CA ARG A 129 -8.97 -0.60 18.66
C ARG A 129 -10.18 0.27 18.39
N ARG A 130 -11.35 -0.36 18.23
CA ARG A 130 -12.62 0.34 18.14
C ARG A 130 -13.08 0.72 19.56
N LEU A 131 -13.51 1.96 19.74
CA LEU A 131 -14.10 2.49 20.95
C LEU A 131 -15.55 2.89 20.64
N ASN A 132 -16.47 2.43 21.47
CA ASN A 132 -17.91 2.64 21.24
C ASN A 132 -18.54 3.57 22.29
N SER A 133 -17.81 3.90 23.36
CA SER A 133 -18.31 4.73 24.45
C SER A 133 -17.19 5.42 25.23
N ASP A 134 -17.58 6.43 26.02
CA ASP A 134 -16.69 7.09 27.00
C ASP A 134 -16.12 6.11 28.03
N GLU A 135 -16.88 5.11 28.39
CA GLU A 135 -16.43 4.11 29.36
C GLU A 135 -15.29 3.29 28.80
N GLU A 136 -15.43 2.79 27.54
CA GLU A 136 -14.36 2.08 26.85
C GLU A 136 -13.12 2.95 26.65
N ALA A 137 -13.29 4.23 26.35
CA ALA A 137 -12.20 5.17 26.22
C ALA A 137 -11.43 5.37 27.54
N ARG A 138 -12.15 5.53 28.68
CA ARG A 138 -11.52 5.69 30.00
C ARG A 138 -10.78 4.45 30.48
N GLN A 139 -11.21 3.27 30.07
CA GLN A 139 -10.58 1.97 30.42
C GLN A 139 -9.51 1.57 29.41
N CYS A 140 -9.28 2.36 28.36
CA CYS A 140 -8.36 2.01 27.29
C CYS A 140 -6.90 2.06 27.77
N ASP A 141 -6.18 0.96 27.55
CA ASP A 141 -4.74 0.91 27.79
C ASP A 141 -4.00 1.67 26.68
N LEU A 142 -3.22 2.67 27.07
CA LEU A 142 -2.39 3.51 26.19
C LEU A 142 -0.88 3.22 26.31
N SER A 143 -0.49 2.11 26.91
CA SER A 143 0.92 1.77 27.14
C SER A 143 1.74 1.57 25.86
N GLY A 144 1.09 1.32 24.72
CA GLY A 144 1.74 1.16 23.41
C GLY A 144 1.83 2.41 22.53
N GLY A 145 1.44 3.60 23.09
CA GLY A 145 1.31 4.84 22.34
C GLY A 145 2.57 5.66 22.16
N PRO A 146 2.54 6.73 21.34
CA PRO A 146 1.38 7.58 21.00
C PRO A 146 0.40 6.98 20.00
N PHE A 147 -0.82 7.53 20.01
CA PHE A 147 -1.93 7.09 19.19
C PHE A 147 -2.57 8.25 18.40
N VAL A 148 -3.40 7.90 17.42
CA VAL A 148 -4.34 8.77 16.74
C VAL A 148 -5.74 8.20 16.95
N LEU A 149 -6.69 9.01 17.39
CA LEU A 149 -8.11 8.68 17.41
C LEU A 149 -8.77 9.24 16.15
N GLU A 150 -9.51 8.42 15.44
CA GLU A 150 -10.27 8.80 14.24
C GLU A 150 -11.74 8.47 14.42
N ALA A 151 -12.64 9.36 13.98
CA ALA A 151 -14.03 9.01 13.83
C ALA A 151 -14.19 7.81 12.90
N GLN A 152 -15.02 6.84 13.25
CA GLN A 152 -15.34 5.76 12.33
C GLN A 152 -16.09 6.31 11.13
N VAL A 153 -15.51 6.13 9.93
CA VAL A 153 -16.08 6.61 8.68
C VAL A 153 -17.19 5.65 8.22
N PRO A 154 -18.42 6.14 7.97
CA PRO A 154 -19.49 5.32 7.38
C PRO A 154 -19.32 5.27 5.85
N PHE A 155 -18.25 4.64 5.38
CA PHE A 155 -17.99 4.51 3.95
C PHE A 155 -18.82 3.40 3.31
N VAL A 156 -19.13 3.58 2.03
CA VAL A 156 -19.78 2.57 1.19
C VAL A 156 -18.79 1.78 0.35
N MET A 157 -17.57 2.33 0.16
CA MET A 157 -16.51 1.70 -0.63
C MET A 157 -15.15 2.22 -0.22
N GLU A 158 -14.13 1.36 -0.29
CA GLU A 158 -12.73 1.74 -0.24
C GLU A 158 -12.17 1.77 -1.65
N ILE A 159 -11.43 2.83 -1.98
CA ILE A 159 -10.76 2.98 -3.27
C ILE A 159 -9.30 3.35 -3.06
N SER A 160 -8.47 3.12 -4.07
CA SER A 160 -7.13 3.69 -4.13
C SER A 160 -6.83 4.29 -5.49
N ALA A 161 -6.06 5.38 -5.48
CA ALA A 161 -5.47 5.97 -6.67
C ALA A 161 -3.94 5.80 -6.60
N VAL A 162 -3.37 5.13 -7.59
CA VAL A 162 -1.92 4.96 -7.73
C VAL A 162 -1.43 6.02 -8.71
N VAL A 163 -0.54 6.91 -8.24
CA VAL A 163 0.06 8.00 -9.03
C VAL A 163 1.57 7.83 -9.07
N ALA A 164 2.17 8.09 -10.22
CA ALA A 164 3.61 8.23 -10.34
C ALA A 164 3.96 9.68 -10.69
N ARG A 165 5.07 10.18 -10.13
CA ARG A 165 5.63 11.49 -10.44
C ARG A 165 7.11 11.34 -10.77
N GLY A 166 7.53 11.89 -11.91
CA GLY A 166 8.91 11.97 -12.35
C GLY A 166 9.67 13.11 -11.69
N GLY A 167 11.00 13.09 -11.81
CA GLY A 167 11.85 14.18 -11.33
C GLY A 167 11.68 15.49 -12.09
N ASP A 168 11.06 15.46 -13.28
CA ASP A 168 10.65 16.61 -14.09
C ASP A 168 9.32 17.23 -13.66
N GLY A 169 8.65 16.63 -12.66
CA GLY A 169 7.36 17.09 -12.15
C GLY A 169 6.15 16.53 -12.88
N GLN A 170 6.32 15.81 -13.99
CA GLN A 170 5.20 15.17 -14.68
C GLN A 170 4.57 14.09 -13.81
N THR A 171 3.23 13.97 -13.88
CA THR A 171 2.47 12.96 -13.13
C THR A 171 1.62 12.13 -14.08
N VAL A 172 1.52 10.83 -13.80
CA VAL A 172 0.55 9.92 -14.39
C VAL A 172 -0.20 9.20 -13.27
N CYS A 173 -1.50 8.99 -13.45
CA CYS A 173 -2.33 8.29 -12.47
C CYS A 173 -3.00 7.11 -13.14
N TYR A 174 -2.90 5.94 -12.51
CA TYR A 174 -3.61 4.74 -12.95
C TYR A 174 -5.13 4.91 -12.77
N PRO A 175 -5.96 4.14 -13.49
CA PRO A 175 -7.38 4.09 -13.19
C PRO A 175 -7.61 3.75 -11.73
N VAL A 176 -8.54 4.47 -11.10
CA VAL A 176 -8.87 4.27 -9.68
C VAL A 176 -9.37 2.85 -9.46
N CYS A 177 -8.89 2.23 -8.39
CA CYS A 177 -9.21 0.87 -8.02
C CYS A 177 -10.23 0.85 -6.87
N GLU A 178 -11.20 -0.07 -6.94
CA GLU A 178 -12.04 -0.45 -5.81
C GLU A 178 -11.35 -1.56 -5.03
N ASN A 179 -11.31 -1.45 -3.70
CA ASN A 179 -10.65 -2.39 -2.81
C ASN A 179 -11.65 -3.00 -1.83
N LEU A 180 -11.54 -4.30 -1.63
CA LEU A 180 -12.25 -5.00 -0.57
C LEU A 180 -11.24 -5.55 0.42
N HIS A 181 -11.33 -5.13 1.67
CA HIS A 181 -10.54 -5.69 2.76
C HIS A 181 -11.37 -6.73 3.55
N ARG A 182 -10.71 -7.81 3.94
CA ARG A 182 -11.23 -8.81 4.87
C ARG A 182 -10.27 -8.97 6.03
N ASN A 183 -10.76 -8.84 7.24
CA ASN A 183 -9.92 -8.85 8.46
C ASN A 183 -8.75 -7.87 8.35
N HIS A 184 -9.01 -6.67 7.81
CA HIS A 184 -8.03 -5.59 7.56
C HIS A 184 -6.93 -5.90 6.52
N ILE A 185 -6.99 -7.04 5.83
CA ILE A 185 -6.06 -7.39 4.75
C ILE A 185 -6.77 -7.19 3.42
N LEU A 186 -6.13 -6.56 2.45
CA LEU A 186 -6.67 -6.42 1.10
C LEU A 186 -6.94 -7.82 0.52
N ASP A 187 -8.20 -8.08 0.22
CA ASP A 187 -8.66 -9.36 -0.34
C ASP A 187 -8.73 -9.30 -1.88
N THR A 188 -9.43 -8.29 -2.41
CA THR A 188 -9.55 -8.09 -3.85
C THR A 188 -9.43 -6.62 -4.24
N THR A 189 -8.97 -6.40 -5.47
CA THR A 189 -8.95 -5.10 -6.14
C THR A 189 -9.65 -5.22 -7.48
N VAL A 190 -10.54 -4.29 -7.82
CA VAL A 190 -11.29 -4.26 -9.09
C VAL A 190 -10.96 -2.97 -9.84
N VAL A 191 -10.69 -3.06 -11.13
CA VAL A 191 -10.28 -1.92 -11.96
C VAL A 191 -10.98 -1.92 -13.32
N PRO A 192 -11.56 -0.78 -13.73
CA PRO A 192 -11.76 0.44 -12.96
C PRO A 192 -12.73 0.25 -11.79
N ALA A 193 -12.60 1.08 -10.76
CA ALA A 193 -13.54 1.10 -9.63
C ALA A 193 -14.99 1.34 -10.10
N ARG A 194 -15.93 0.68 -9.46
CA ARG A 194 -17.38 0.80 -9.75
C ARG A 194 -18.00 2.01 -9.05
N VAL A 195 -17.41 3.17 -9.26
CA VAL A 195 -17.85 4.46 -8.74
C VAL A 195 -18.33 5.38 -9.85
N ALA A 196 -19.04 6.45 -9.50
CA ALA A 196 -19.40 7.49 -10.47
C ALA A 196 -18.12 8.13 -11.08
N PRO A 197 -18.13 8.48 -12.37
CA PRO A 197 -16.96 9.05 -13.06
C PRO A 197 -16.36 10.25 -12.33
N GLU A 198 -17.18 11.11 -11.74
CA GLU A 198 -16.78 12.30 -11.01
C GLU A 198 -15.97 11.96 -9.74
N VAL A 199 -16.32 10.85 -9.08
CA VAL A 199 -15.61 10.33 -7.90
C VAL A 199 -14.22 9.84 -8.32
N ALA A 200 -14.13 9.09 -9.42
CA ALA A 200 -12.85 8.60 -9.94
C ALA A 200 -11.94 9.76 -10.38
N VAL A 201 -12.48 10.77 -11.07
CA VAL A 201 -11.72 11.97 -11.47
C VAL A 201 -11.20 12.69 -10.22
N ARG A 202 -12.08 12.91 -9.23
CA ARG A 202 -11.70 13.60 -7.99
C ARG A 202 -10.63 12.85 -7.21
N ALA A 203 -10.71 11.51 -7.12
CA ALA A 203 -9.71 10.68 -6.48
C ALA A 203 -8.33 10.81 -7.15
N ALA A 204 -8.30 10.79 -8.48
CA ALA A 204 -7.06 10.97 -9.25
C ALA A 204 -6.47 12.39 -9.08
N GLU A 205 -7.31 13.43 -9.03
CA GLU A 205 -6.88 14.82 -8.77
C GLU A 205 -6.25 14.95 -7.37
N LEU A 206 -6.90 14.38 -6.34
CA LEU A 206 -6.37 14.37 -4.98
C LEU A 206 -5.01 13.66 -4.91
N ALA A 207 -4.87 12.50 -5.56
CA ALA A 207 -3.61 11.76 -5.58
C ALA A 207 -2.49 12.54 -6.26
N ARG A 208 -2.76 13.21 -7.40
CA ARG A 208 -1.78 14.08 -8.07
C ARG A 208 -1.37 15.25 -7.18
N ALA A 209 -2.33 15.94 -6.58
CA ALA A 209 -2.05 17.07 -5.69
C ALA A 209 -1.20 16.67 -4.48
N MET A 210 -1.42 15.47 -3.93
CA MET A 210 -0.59 14.92 -2.84
C MET A 210 0.83 14.60 -3.32
N ALA A 211 0.98 13.95 -4.48
CA ALA A 211 2.29 13.66 -5.06
C ALA A 211 3.09 14.93 -5.35
N GLU A 212 2.44 15.99 -5.87
CA GLU A 212 3.04 17.30 -6.09
C GLU A 212 3.46 17.96 -4.78
N ARG A 213 2.57 18.00 -3.77
CA ARG A 213 2.86 18.60 -2.47
C ARG A 213 3.98 17.89 -1.71
N LEU A 214 4.13 16.58 -1.89
CA LEU A 214 5.23 15.77 -1.35
C LEU A 214 6.55 16.00 -2.10
N ASP A 215 6.55 16.66 -3.26
CA ASP A 215 7.66 16.66 -4.23
C ASP A 215 8.16 15.22 -4.47
N LEU A 216 7.20 14.32 -4.67
CA LEU A 216 7.47 12.90 -4.88
C LEU A 216 8.30 12.67 -6.14
N VAL A 217 9.27 11.75 -6.06
CA VAL A 217 9.85 11.09 -7.23
C VAL A 217 9.70 9.60 -7.03
N GLY A 218 8.79 8.98 -7.78
CA GLY A 218 8.41 7.58 -7.60
C GLY A 218 6.91 7.36 -7.73
N VAL A 219 6.43 6.29 -7.11
CA VAL A 219 5.01 5.90 -7.05
C VAL A 219 4.44 6.17 -5.66
N LEU A 220 3.21 6.66 -5.62
CA LEU A 220 2.41 6.87 -4.42
C LEU A 220 1.06 6.19 -4.61
N ALA A 221 0.65 5.37 -3.66
CA ALA A 221 -0.74 4.96 -3.54
C ALA A 221 -1.44 5.82 -2.47
N VAL A 222 -2.64 6.29 -2.79
CA VAL A 222 -3.51 7.05 -1.89
C VAL A 222 -4.76 6.21 -1.66
N GLU A 223 -4.95 5.74 -0.44
CA GLU A 223 -6.16 5.04 -0.03
C GLU A 223 -7.21 6.02 0.44
N MET A 224 -8.45 5.83 0.01
CA MET A 224 -9.56 6.73 0.28
C MET A 224 -10.84 5.97 0.58
N PHE A 225 -11.67 6.55 1.43
CA PHE A 225 -13.04 6.14 1.67
C PHE A 225 -14.00 6.93 0.80
N VAL A 226 -14.96 6.25 0.18
CA VAL A 226 -16.07 6.85 -0.55
C VAL A 226 -17.29 6.84 0.36
N LEU A 227 -17.90 8.01 0.62
CA LEU A 227 -19.15 8.14 1.36
C LEU A 227 -20.36 7.96 0.44
N GLU A 228 -21.54 7.76 1.03
CA GLU A 228 -22.79 7.57 0.29
C GLU A 228 -23.12 8.74 -0.68
N ASP A 229 -22.74 9.97 -0.30
CA ASP A 229 -22.88 11.18 -1.11
C ASP A 229 -21.76 11.38 -2.15
N GLY A 230 -20.87 10.40 -2.32
CA GLY A 230 -19.73 10.44 -3.24
C GLY A 230 -18.54 11.27 -2.75
N LYS A 231 -18.58 11.83 -1.56
CA LYS A 231 -17.41 12.50 -0.96
C LYS A 231 -16.31 11.52 -0.67
N LEU A 232 -15.06 12.01 -0.78
CA LEU A 232 -13.84 11.25 -0.50
C LEU A 232 -13.21 11.71 0.81
N LEU A 233 -12.72 10.77 1.59
CA LEU A 233 -11.85 11.01 2.74
C LEU A 233 -10.57 10.19 2.57
N VAL A 234 -9.41 10.82 2.74
CA VAL A 234 -8.11 10.14 2.65
C VAL A 234 -7.89 9.30 3.91
N ASN A 235 -7.57 8.02 3.71
CA ASN A 235 -7.22 7.10 4.78
C ASN A 235 -5.73 7.15 5.08
N GLU A 236 -4.88 6.73 4.11
CA GLU A 236 -3.43 6.66 4.27
C GLU A 236 -2.68 6.79 2.94
N LEU A 237 -1.37 7.06 3.03
CA LEU A 237 -0.45 7.18 1.92
C LEU A 237 0.61 6.06 1.97
N ALA A 238 0.91 5.46 0.81
CA ALA A 238 2.03 4.53 0.66
C ALA A 238 2.97 5.02 -0.46
N PRO A 239 4.15 5.61 -0.12
CA PRO A 239 5.07 6.19 -1.10
C PRO A 239 5.95 5.12 -1.76
N ARG A 240 5.35 4.10 -2.31
CA ARG A 240 5.96 2.94 -2.98
C ARG A 240 4.95 2.20 -3.85
N PRO A 241 5.37 1.23 -4.70
CA PRO A 241 4.44 0.29 -5.30
C PRO A 241 3.54 -0.35 -4.24
N HIS A 242 2.24 -0.41 -4.51
CA HIS A 242 1.22 -0.83 -3.55
C HIS A 242 0.46 -2.06 -4.03
N ASN A 243 -0.01 -2.87 -3.10
CA ASN A 243 -0.73 -4.11 -3.39
C ASN A 243 -1.97 -3.88 -4.27
N SER A 244 -2.72 -2.79 -4.05
CA SER A 244 -3.86 -2.44 -4.91
C SER A 244 -3.49 -2.08 -6.35
N GLY A 245 -2.20 -1.79 -6.63
CA GLY A 245 -1.68 -1.52 -7.98
C GLY A 245 -1.10 -2.74 -8.69
N HIS A 246 -1.13 -3.94 -8.09
CA HIS A 246 -0.51 -5.14 -8.68
C HIS A 246 -1.18 -5.59 -9.99
N PHE A 247 -2.48 -5.31 -10.17
CA PHE A 247 -3.17 -5.56 -11.45
C PHE A 247 -2.43 -4.95 -12.64
N SER A 248 -1.70 -3.85 -12.41
CA SER A 248 -1.01 -3.12 -13.48
C SER A 248 0.08 -3.92 -14.19
N ILE A 249 0.58 -5.02 -13.60
CA ILE A 249 1.57 -5.90 -14.23
C ILE A 249 1.00 -6.46 -15.54
N ASP A 250 -0.24 -6.93 -15.51
CA ASP A 250 -0.87 -7.62 -16.64
C ASP A 250 -1.89 -6.76 -17.38
N ALA A 251 -2.47 -5.78 -16.71
CA ALA A 251 -3.64 -5.05 -17.19
C ALA A 251 -3.33 -3.63 -17.69
N CYS A 252 -2.14 -3.10 -17.50
CA CYS A 252 -1.76 -1.76 -17.97
C CYS A 252 -0.62 -1.81 -18.98
N VAL A 253 -0.51 -0.75 -19.80
CA VAL A 253 0.61 -0.58 -20.75
C VAL A 253 1.95 -0.55 -20.00
N THR A 254 2.00 0.18 -18.87
CA THR A 254 3.18 0.23 -17.99
C THR A 254 2.75 -0.16 -16.58
N SER A 255 3.44 -1.12 -15.97
CA SER A 255 3.14 -1.51 -14.60
C SER A 255 3.59 -0.45 -13.59
N GLN A 256 3.01 -0.43 -12.38
CA GLN A 256 3.47 0.45 -11.30
C GLN A 256 4.95 0.22 -10.93
N PHE A 257 5.44 -1.00 -11.11
CA PHE A 257 6.84 -1.35 -10.83
C PHE A 257 7.78 -0.76 -11.87
N GLU A 258 7.44 -0.87 -13.15
CA GLU A 258 8.18 -0.21 -14.23
C GLU A 258 8.12 1.31 -14.06
N GLN A 259 6.96 1.84 -13.67
CA GLN A 259 6.80 3.27 -13.42
C GLN A 259 7.69 3.77 -12.26
N GLN A 260 7.80 2.97 -11.18
CA GLN A 260 8.74 3.26 -10.08
C GLN A 260 10.18 3.34 -10.61
N VAL A 261 10.62 2.34 -11.37
CA VAL A 261 11.97 2.32 -11.95
C VAL A 261 12.17 3.53 -12.89
N ARG A 262 11.20 3.83 -13.76
CA ARG A 262 11.29 5.01 -14.65
C ARG A 262 11.44 6.30 -13.85
N ALA A 263 10.59 6.52 -12.87
CA ALA A 263 10.61 7.73 -12.05
C ALA A 263 11.93 7.89 -11.28
N VAL A 264 12.37 6.83 -10.56
CA VAL A 264 13.56 6.93 -9.71
C VAL A 264 14.86 7.02 -10.52
N CYS A 265 14.88 6.43 -11.72
CA CYS A 265 16.03 6.48 -12.63
C CYS A 265 16.01 7.70 -13.59
N GLY A 266 15.03 8.59 -13.47
CA GLY A 266 14.95 9.80 -14.30
C GLY A 266 14.55 9.53 -15.75
N LEU A 267 13.87 8.42 -16.03
CA LEU A 267 13.29 8.13 -17.35
C LEU A 267 11.92 8.79 -17.51
N PRO A 268 11.46 9.09 -18.74
CA PRO A 268 10.08 9.51 -18.97
C PRO A 268 9.09 8.49 -18.43
N LEU A 269 8.01 8.99 -17.81
CA LEU A 269 6.94 8.14 -17.34
C LEU A 269 6.24 7.42 -18.51
N GLY A 270 5.84 6.16 -18.31
CA GLY A 270 5.09 5.38 -19.27
C GLY A 270 3.58 5.61 -19.17
N SER A 271 2.80 5.11 -20.12
CA SER A 271 1.34 5.19 -20.11
C SER A 271 0.76 4.30 -18.99
N PRO A 272 -0.09 4.84 -18.11
CA PRO A 272 -0.82 4.06 -17.11
C PRO A 272 -2.11 3.45 -17.67
N GLU A 273 -2.32 3.50 -18.98
CA GLU A 273 -3.55 3.08 -19.65
C GLU A 273 -3.90 1.63 -19.33
N LEU A 274 -5.16 1.42 -18.94
CA LEU A 274 -5.74 0.12 -18.71
C LEU A 274 -6.11 -0.53 -20.04
N LEU A 275 -5.57 -1.70 -20.30
CA LEU A 275 -5.82 -2.45 -21.54
C LEU A 275 -7.22 -3.04 -21.58
N ARG A 276 -7.71 -3.51 -20.45
CA ARG A 276 -9.08 -4.02 -20.26
C ARG A 276 -9.45 -4.12 -18.77
N PRO A 277 -10.76 -4.15 -18.42
CA PRO A 277 -11.18 -4.34 -17.05
C PRO A 277 -10.54 -5.57 -16.42
N SER A 278 -10.10 -5.45 -15.18
CA SER A 278 -9.39 -6.50 -14.47
C SER A 278 -9.75 -6.53 -12.98
N ALA A 279 -9.50 -7.68 -12.35
CA ALA A 279 -9.55 -7.80 -10.91
C ALA A 279 -8.35 -8.62 -10.41
N MET A 280 -7.85 -8.22 -9.25
CA MET A 280 -6.78 -8.90 -8.55
C MET A 280 -7.33 -9.52 -7.27
N ALA A 281 -6.88 -10.73 -6.92
CA ALA A 281 -7.18 -11.36 -5.64
C ALA A 281 -5.87 -11.81 -4.97
N ASN A 282 -5.67 -11.43 -3.71
CA ASN A 282 -4.52 -11.86 -2.94
C ASN A 282 -4.58 -13.37 -2.62
N LEU A 283 -3.42 -13.99 -2.64
CA LEU A 283 -3.18 -15.36 -2.18
C LEU A 283 -2.51 -15.29 -0.81
N LEU A 284 -3.27 -15.59 0.23
CA LEU A 284 -2.76 -15.59 1.60
C LEU A 284 -2.24 -16.96 1.98
N GLY A 285 -1.32 -17.02 2.94
CA GLY A 285 -0.72 -18.25 3.42
C GLY A 285 -1.72 -19.28 3.95
N ASP A 286 -2.93 -18.84 4.32
CA ASP A 286 -4.05 -19.71 4.70
C ASP A 286 -4.44 -20.72 3.61
N LEU A 287 -4.14 -20.43 2.35
CA LEU A 287 -4.38 -21.33 1.23
C LEU A 287 -3.55 -22.62 1.29
N TRP A 288 -2.42 -22.60 2.02
CA TRP A 288 -1.53 -23.76 2.19
C TRP A 288 -1.82 -24.58 3.45
N ALA A 289 -2.85 -24.20 4.24
CA ALA A 289 -3.15 -24.88 5.51
C ALA A 289 -3.33 -26.40 5.37
N ASP A 290 -3.90 -26.84 4.22
CA ASP A 290 -4.15 -28.27 3.94
C ASP A 290 -3.19 -28.84 2.87
N GLY A 291 -2.07 -28.19 2.56
CA GLY A 291 -1.08 -28.60 1.56
C GLY A 291 -0.99 -27.67 0.35
N GLU A 292 -0.30 -28.09 -0.70
CA GLU A 292 -0.10 -27.28 -1.91
C GLU A 292 -1.41 -27.03 -2.65
N PRO A 293 -1.76 -25.78 -3.01
CA PRO A 293 -2.94 -25.46 -3.80
C PRO A 293 -2.92 -26.03 -5.22
N ASP A 294 -4.10 -26.26 -5.81
CA ASP A 294 -4.22 -26.73 -7.19
C ASP A 294 -4.05 -25.60 -8.21
N TRP A 295 -2.82 -25.32 -8.57
CA TRP A 295 -2.47 -24.26 -9.52
C TRP A 295 -2.97 -24.55 -10.94
N ALA A 296 -3.07 -25.83 -11.33
CA ALA A 296 -3.58 -26.21 -12.64
C ALA A 296 -5.06 -25.87 -12.77
N ALA A 297 -5.85 -26.11 -11.71
CA ALA A 297 -7.26 -25.75 -11.68
C ALA A 297 -7.46 -24.23 -11.76
N ALA A 298 -6.68 -23.44 -11.04
CA ALA A 298 -6.76 -21.98 -11.11
C ALA A 298 -6.36 -21.43 -12.50
N ALA A 299 -5.38 -22.05 -13.16
CA ALA A 299 -4.91 -21.64 -14.49
C ALA A 299 -5.81 -22.11 -15.63
N ALA A 300 -6.74 -23.02 -15.39
CA ALA A 300 -7.56 -23.66 -16.42
C ALA A 300 -8.44 -22.68 -17.23
N SER A 301 -8.80 -21.52 -16.67
CA SER A 301 -9.60 -20.50 -17.36
C SER A 301 -8.86 -19.79 -18.48
N GLY A 302 -7.53 -19.88 -18.57
CA GLY A 302 -6.69 -19.21 -19.57
C GLY A 302 -6.56 -17.69 -19.46
N ASP A 303 -7.52 -17.03 -18.84
CA ASP A 303 -7.58 -15.56 -18.63
C ASP A 303 -7.10 -15.12 -17.25
N VAL A 304 -6.51 -16.02 -16.45
CA VAL A 304 -5.99 -15.76 -15.13
C VAL A 304 -4.47 -15.78 -15.14
N LYS A 305 -3.85 -14.77 -14.53
CA LYS A 305 -2.42 -14.67 -14.29
C LYS A 305 -2.13 -14.99 -12.84
N ILE A 306 -1.05 -15.73 -12.60
CA ILE A 306 -0.64 -16.17 -11.26
C ILE A 306 0.73 -15.58 -10.98
N HIS A 307 0.83 -14.84 -9.87
CA HIS A 307 2.08 -14.22 -9.42
C HIS A 307 2.45 -14.71 -8.03
N PHE A 308 3.64 -15.27 -7.89
CA PHE A 308 4.22 -15.68 -6.61
C PHE A 308 5.29 -14.68 -6.17
N TYR A 309 5.38 -14.47 -4.86
CA TYR A 309 6.35 -13.52 -4.30
C TYR A 309 7.65 -14.16 -3.83
N GLY A 310 7.86 -15.46 -4.07
CA GLY A 310 9.08 -16.18 -3.68
C GLY A 310 9.24 -16.38 -2.17
N LYS A 311 8.19 -16.18 -1.38
CA LYS A 311 8.22 -16.38 0.08
C LYS A 311 8.09 -17.86 0.41
N THR A 312 8.99 -18.39 1.25
CA THR A 312 9.07 -19.83 1.56
C THR A 312 8.09 -20.30 2.63
N GLU A 313 7.66 -19.41 3.56
CA GLU A 313 6.81 -19.80 4.69
C GLU A 313 5.40 -19.20 4.54
N PRO A 314 4.38 -20.00 4.20
CA PRO A 314 3.00 -19.56 4.14
C PRO A 314 2.41 -19.51 5.56
N ARG A 315 2.43 -18.33 6.17
CA ARG A 315 1.77 -18.06 7.46
C ARG A 315 0.39 -17.47 7.21
N ALA A 316 -0.55 -17.75 8.12
CA ALA A 316 -1.89 -17.15 8.07
C ALA A 316 -1.83 -15.63 7.90
N GLY A 317 -2.60 -15.11 6.97
CA GLY A 317 -2.63 -13.68 6.61
C GLY A 317 -1.42 -13.16 5.85
N ARG A 318 -0.33 -13.93 5.67
CA ARG A 318 0.82 -13.50 4.87
C ARG A 318 0.50 -13.52 3.38
N LYS A 319 0.68 -12.40 2.70
CA LYS A 319 0.53 -12.30 1.24
C LYS A 319 1.65 -13.09 0.55
N MET A 320 1.30 -14.20 -0.09
CA MET A 320 2.23 -15.12 -0.75
C MET A 320 2.29 -14.90 -2.27
N GLY A 321 1.26 -14.26 -2.82
CA GLY A 321 1.11 -14.00 -4.24
C GLY A 321 -0.22 -13.33 -4.53
N HIS A 322 -0.56 -13.23 -5.80
CA HIS A 322 -1.89 -12.79 -6.24
C HIS A 322 -2.28 -13.44 -7.56
N LEU A 323 -3.58 -13.45 -7.83
CA LEU A 323 -4.15 -13.72 -9.13
C LEU A 323 -4.61 -12.41 -9.75
N THR A 324 -4.47 -12.28 -11.07
CA THR A 324 -5.13 -11.24 -11.86
C THR A 324 -5.98 -11.90 -12.94
N ALA A 325 -7.25 -11.52 -13.04
CA ALA A 325 -8.15 -11.95 -14.09
C ALA A 325 -8.68 -10.76 -14.88
N PHE A 326 -9.07 -11.02 -16.13
CA PHE A 326 -9.62 -10.03 -17.03
C PHE A 326 -11.09 -10.33 -17.34
N GLY A 327 -11.84 -9.28 -17.67
CA GLY A 327 -13.24 -9.40 -18.09
C GLY A 327 -13.59 -8.37 -19.16
N SER A 328 -14.81 -8.48 -19.71
CA SER A 328 -15.43 -7.43 -20.52
C SER A 328 -15.98 -6.29 -19.65
N SER A 329 -16.16 -6.57 -18.35
CA SER A 329 -16.56 -5.61 -17.32
C SER A 329 -15.78 -5.86 -16.02
N PRO A 330 -15.75 -4.87 -15.09
CA PRO A 330 -15.18 -5.05 -13.75
C PRO A 330 -15.81 -6.22 -12.98
N ASP A 331 -17.13 -6.41 -13.09
CA ASP A 331 -17.84 -7.50 -12.40
C ASP A 331 -17.42 -8.87 -12.94
N GLU A 332 -17.35 -9.02 -14.26
CA GLU A 332 -16.89 -10.27 -14.87
C GLU A 332 -15.44 -10.61 -14.47
N ALA A 333 -14.57 -9.60 -14.42
CA ALA A 333 -13.20 -9.80 -13.97
C ALA A 333 -13.13 -10.28 -12.51
N LEU A 334 -13.98 -9.68 -11.65
CA LEU A 334 -14.08 -10.07 -10.25
C LEU A 334 -14.57 -11.51 -10.10
N ASP A 335 -15.65 -11.87 -10.79
CA ASP A 335 -16.20 -13.23 -10.74
C ASP A 335 -15.16 -14.27 -11.17
N ARG A 336 -14.40 -13.99 -12.24
CA ARG A 336 -13.34 -14.86 -12.76
C ARG A 336 -12.20 -15.05 -11.76
N VAL A 337 -11.70 -13.97 -11.16
CA VAL A 337 -10.58 -14.08 -10.22
C VAL A 337 -10.99 -14.80 -8.94
N LEU A 338 -12.23 -14.60 -8.49
CA LEU A 338 -12.77 -15.32 -7.32
C LEU A 338 -12.98 -16.80 -7.63
N ALA A 339 -13.52 -17.15 -8.79
CA ALA A 339 -13.68 -18.53 -9.23
C ALA A 339 -12.32 -19.25 -9.34
N ALA A 340 -11.31 -18.59 -9.91
CA ALA A 340 -9.96 -19.14 -10.00
C ALA A 340 -9.32 -19.35 -8.60
N ARG A 341 -9.51 -18.40 -7.67
CA ARG A 341 -9.03 -18.54 -6.29
C ARG A 341 -9.74 -19.68 -5.55
N GLU A 342 -11.03 -19.87 -5.77
CA GLU A 342 -11.77 -20.99 -5.16
C GLU A 342 -11.32 -22.34 -5.74
N ALA A 343 -11.00 -22.42 -7.03
CA ALA A 343 -10.49 -23.61 -7.68
C ALA A 343 -9.18 -24.13 -7.04
N LEU A 344 -8.35 -23.24 -6.47
CA LEU A 344 -7.15 -23.61 -5.72
C LEU A 344 -7.44 -24.55 -4.55
N ARG A 345 -8.67 -24.52 -3.99
CA ARG A 345 -9.08 -25.30 -2.83
C ARG A 345 -9.78 -26.61 -3.20
N THR A 346 -10.47 -26.65 -4.34
CA THR A 346 -11.37 -27.73 -4.71
C THR A 346 -10.69 -28.90 -5.44
N GLY A 347 -9.51 -28.71 -6.02
CA GLY A 347 -8.75 -29.73 -6.73
C GLY A 347 -8.12 -30.84 -5.87
N ARG A 348 -8.27 -30.76 -4.56
CA ARG A 348 -7.68 -31.73 -3.62
C ARG A 348 -8.54 -33.00 -3.55
N LYS A 349 -8.06 -34.07 -4.19
CA LYS A 349 -8.55 -35.45 -3.97
C LYS A 349 -7.54 -36.21 -3.14
#